data_be06af5cca95d2c6d4541ba84718a0a7
#
_entry.id   be06af5cca95d2c6d4541ba84718a0a7
#
_cell.length_a   1.000
_cell.length_b   1.000
_cell.length_c   1.000
_cell.angle_alpha   90.00
_cell.angle_beta   90.00
_cell.angle_gamma   90.00
#
_symmetry.space_group_name_H-M   'P 1'
#
loop_
_entity.id
_entity.type
_entity.pdbx_description
1 polymer ?
#
loop_
_entity_poly.entity_id
_entity_poly.type
_entity_poly.pdbx_seq_one_letter_code
_entity_poly.pdbx_strand_id
1 'polypeptide(L)'
;IKRACRQEGQRVAILVDEYDKPMLQAIGNDALQKSFRNTLKAFYGALKSQDGCIKFAMLTGVTKFGKFSVFSDLNNLNDISMWNKYIDICGVSEQELYDNLDAELHEFANVQGVTYEEICVRLKEMYDGYHFTHNSKGMYNPFSLLLAFDRNEFKSYWFETGTPTYLVELLKKH
;
A
#
# COMPACT_ATOMS: atom_id res chain seq x y z
N ILE A 1 3.04 13.97 19.14
CA ILE A 1 2.15 14.85 18.40
C ILE A 1 2.14 16.24 19.06
N LYS A 2 1.58 16.41 20.28
CA LYS A 2 1.52 17.71 21.00
C LYS A 2 2.85 18.44 21.10
N ARG A 3 3.92 17.71 21.45
CA ARG A 3 5.25 18.32 21.59
C ARG A 3 5.75 18.88 20.28
N ALA A 4 5.67 18.11 19.19
CA ALA A 4 6.07 18.58 17.86
C ALA A 4 5.23 19.79 17.40
N CYS A 5 3.90 19.71 17.55
CA CYS A 5 3.00 20.80 17.21
C CYS A 5 3.35 22.12 17.96
N ARG A 6 3.70 22.02 19.26
CA ARG A 6 4.09 23.20 20.05
C ARG A 6 5.47 23.75 19.69
N GLN A 7 6.44 22.86 19.42
CA GLN A 7 7.81 23.28 19.09
C GLN A 7 7.85 24.02 17.75
N GLU A 8 7.12 23.50 16.75
CA GLU A 8 7.15 24.05 15.39
C GLU A 8 6.05 25.11 15.16
N GLY A 9 5.14 25.31 16.10
CA GLY A 9 4.01 26.22 15.92
C GLY A 9 3.04 25.82 14.80
N GLN A 10 3.14 24.56 14.32
CA GLN A 10 2.35 24.02 13.21
C GLN A 10 1.72 22.66 13.56
N ARG A 11 0.59 22.38 12.92
CA ARG A 11 -0.01 21.04 13.01
C ARG A 11 0.84 20.01 12.26
N VAL A 12 0.88 18.78 12.75
CA VAL A 12 1.72 17.70 12.22
C VAL A 12 0.97 16.87 11.18
N ALA A 13 1.69 16.36 10.18
CA ALA A 13 1.24 15.28 9.34
C ALA A 13 1.70 13.94 9.95
N ILE A 14 0.81 12.93 9.89
CA ILE A 14 1.06 11.59 10.41
C ILE A 14 0.90 10.59 9.27
N LEU A 15 1.95 9.86 8.98
CA LEU A 15 1.95 8.80 7.98
C LEU A 15 2.30 7.49 8.71
N VAL A 16 1.43 6.49 8.58
CA VAL A 16 1.61 5.17 9.18
C VAL A 16 1.49 4.14 8.07
N ASP A 17 2.59 3.49 7.77
CA ASP A 17 2.60 2.37 6.83
C ASP A 17 2.42 1.05 7.58
N GLU A 18 1.72 0.09 6.95
CA GLU A 18 1.44 -1.23 7.51
C GLU A 18 0.81 -1.18 8.93
N TYR A 19 -0.23 -0.36 9.11
CA TYR A 19 -0.88 -0.16 10.42
C TYR A 19 -1.35 -1.46 11.09
N ASP A 20 -1.59 -2.49 10.32
CA ASP A 20 -2.12 -3.80 10.73
C ASP A 20 -1.04 -4.89 10.88
N LYS A 21 0.20 -4.62 10.51
CA LYS A 21 1.33 -5.59 10.54
C LYS A 21 1.51 -6.29 11.88
N PRO A 22 1.45 -5.63 13.05
CA PRO A 22 1.57 -6.33 14.32
C PRO A 22 0.45 -7.36 14.54
N MET A 23 -0.77 -7.05 14.10
CA MET A 23 -1.89 -7.98 14.21
C MET A 23 -1.77 -9.16 13.26
N LEU A 24 -1.25 -8.93 12.04
CA LEU A 24 -0.99 -9.98 11.06
C LEU A 24 0.10 -10.94 11.55
N GLN A 25 1.17 -10.41 12.14
CA GLN A 25 2.26 -11.22 12.71
C GLN A 25 1.85 -12.05 13.93
N ALA A 26 0.79 -11.63 14.63
CA ALA A 26 0.26 -12.35 15.79
C ALA A 26 -0.81 -13.40 15.43
N ILE A 27 -1.08 -13.65 14.15
CA ILE A 27 -2.05 -14.66 13.72
C ILE A 27 -1.63 -16.04 14.24
N GLY A 28 -2.57 -16.73 14.88
CA GLY A 28 -2.32 -18.02 15.52
C GLY A 28 -1.83 -17.95 16.98
N ASN A 29 -1.62 -16.73 17.52
CA ASN A 29 -1.26 -16.53 18.93
C ASN A 29 -2.22 -15.54 19.60
N ASP A 30 -3.27 -16.06 20.23
CA ASP A 30 -4.34 -15.25 20.84
C ASP A 30 -3.85 -14.32 21.96
N ALA A 31 -2.88 -14.79 22.76
CA ALA A 31 -2.32 -13.97 23.84
C ALA A 31 -1.56 -12.75 23.28
N LEU A 32 -0.76 -12.97 22.24
CA LEU A 32 -0.02 -11.91 21.55
C LEU A 32 -0.97 -10.96 20.83
N GLN A 33 -1.99 -11.48 20.14
CA GLN A 33 -3.03 -10.67 19.50
C GLN A 33 -3.73 -9.74 20.50
N LYS A 34 -4.09 -10.27 21.68
CA LYS A 34 -4.73 -9.48 22.74
C LYS A 34 -3.79 -8.36 23.24
N SER A 35 -2.53 -8.69 23.45
CA SER A 35 -1.50 -7.72 23.88
C SER A 35 -1.32 -6.61 22.84
N PHE A 36 -1.10 -6.96 21.58
CA PHE A 36 -0.95 -5.98 20.50
C PHE A 36 -2.21 -5.14 20.30
N ARG A 37 -3.38 -5.76 20.35
CA ARG A 37 -4.66 -5.04 20.28
C ARG A 37 -4.75 -3.92 21.31
N ASN A 38 -4.42 -4.19 22.56
CA ASN A 38 -4.48 -3.20 23.63
C ASN A 38 -3.48 -2.07 23.40
N THR A 39 -2.25 -2.40 23.00
CA THR A 39 -1.20 -1.43 22.69
C THR A 39 -1.58 -0.54 21.50
N LEU A 40 -2.05 -1.14 20.41
CA LEU A 40 -2.46 -0.41 19.21
C LEU A 40 -3.69 0.47 19.46
N LYS A 41 -4.65 -0.03 20.26
CA LYS A 41 -5.82 0.78 20.66
C LYS A 41 -5.39 2.05 21.40
N ALA A 42 -4.46 1.93 22.34
CA ALA A 42 -3.93 3.10 23.05
C ALA A 42 -3.13 4.03 22.11
N PHE A 43 -2.31 3.48 21.25
CA PHE A 43 -1.50 4.23 20.27
C PHE A 43 -2.36 5.02 19.30
N TYR A 44 -3.30 4.35 18.63
CA TYR A 44 -4.17 5.00 17.65
C TYR A 44 -5.24 5.89 18.32
N GLY A 45 -5.64 5.60 19.55
CA GLY A 45 -6.50 6.50 20.34
C GLY A 45 -5.90 7.88 20.53
N ALA A 46 -4.56 7.97 20.51
CA ALA A 46 -3.87 9.25 20.54
C ALA A 46 -4.14 10.13 19.31
N LEU A 47 -4.41 9.54 18.15
CA LEU A 47 -4.75 10.29 16.93
C LEU A 47 -6.06 11.06 17.15
N LYS A 48 -7.06 10.41 17.71
CA LYS A 48 -8.34 11.04 18.01
C LYS A 48 -8.23 12.13 19.10
N SER A 49 -7.49 11.83 20.17
CA SER A 49 -7.34 12.76 21.29
C SER A 49 -6.48 14.00 20.98
N GLN A 50 -5.69 13.95 19.90
CA GLN A 50 -4.79 15.01 19.45
C GLN A 50 -5.21 15.64 18.11
N ASP A 51 -6.44 15.48 17.70
CA ASP A 51 -6.98 15.94 16.41
C ASP A 51 -6.65 17.42 16.13
N GLY A 52 -6.78 18.29 17.13
CA GLY A 52 -6.43 19.71 17.00
C GLY A 52 -4.97 20.01 16.67
N CYS A 53 -4.05 19.04 16.89
CA CYS A 53 -2.64 19.14 16.54
C CYS A 53 -2.29 18.43 15.22
N ILE A 54 -3.25 17.77 14.57
CA ILE A 54 -3.04 17.00 13.35
C ILE A 54 -3.56 17.81 12.16
N LYS A 55 -2.70 18.00 11.16
CA LYS A 55 -3.07 18.60 9.87
C LYS A 55 -3.63 17.54 8.92
N PHE A 56 -3.04 16.35 8.93
CA PHE A 56 -3.35 15.24 8.04
C PHE A 56 -2.88 13.94 8.68
N ALA A 57 -3.64 12.87 8.51
CA ALA A 57 -3.23 11.53 8.88
C ALA A 57 -3.57 10.55 7.74
N MET A 58 -2.61 9.71 7.37
CA MET A 58 -2.80 8.64 6.41
C MET A 58 -2.23 7.34 6.96
N LEU A 59 -3.03 6.29 6.90
CA LEU A 59 -2.65 4.95 7.32
C LEU A 59 -2.81 4.00 6.14
N THR A 60 -1.79 3.19 5.88
CA THR A 60 -1.84 2.11 4.88
C THR A 60 -1.76 0.76 5.56
N GLY A 61 -2.32 -0.27 4.93
CA GLY A 61 -2.30 -1.64 5.44
C GLY A 61 -2.89 -2.64 4.45
N VAL A 62 -2.74 -3.91 4.76
CA VAL A 62 -3.19 -5.03 3.91
C VAL A 62 -4.65 -5.39 4.17
N THR A 63 -5.14 -5.21 5.40
CA THR A 63 -6.49 -5.59 5.80
C THR A 63 -7.41 -4.38 5.90
N LYS A 64 -8.71 -4.60 5.67
CA LYS A 64 -9.70 -3.56 5.93
C LYS A 64 -9.67 -3.13 7.39
N PHE A 65 -9.68 -1.82 7.59
CA PHE A 65 -9.64 -1.15 8.88
C PHE A 65 -10.65 -1.69 9.91
N GLY A 66 -11.82 -2.10 9.47
CA GLY A 66 -12.87 -2.63 10.37
C GLY A 66 -12.70 -4.09 10.80
N LYS A 67 -11.75 -4.86 10.26
CA LYS A 67 -11.58 -6.28 10.64
C LYS A 67 -11.03 -6.49 12.05
N PHE A 68 -10.25 -5.53 12.54
CA PHE A 68 -9.73 -5.59 13.90
C PHE A 68 -10.45 -4.56 14.77
N SER A 69 -11.04 -5.00 15.86
CA SER A 69 -11.74 -4.13 16.84
C SER A 69 -10.86 -3.05 17.48
N VAL A 70 -9.57 -3.03 17.16
CA VAL A 70 -8.60 -1.99 17.54
C VAL A 70 -9.02 -0.61 17.03
N PHE A 71 -9.68 -0.56 15.88
CA PHE A 71 -9.97 0.67 15.15
C PHE A 71 -11.42 1.14 15.30
N SER A 72 -12.24 0.40 16.05
CA SER A 72 -13.66 0.74 16.25
C SER A 72 -13.88 2.13 16.86
N ASP A 73 -12.89 2.61 17.60
CA ASP A 73 -12.96 3.92 18.29
C ASP A 73 -12.43 5.08 17.42
N LEU A 74 -11.85 4.78 16.23
CA LEU A 74 -11.31 5.78 15.29
C LEU A 74 -12.34 6.19 14.23
N ASN A 75 -13.41 6.81 14.67
CA ASN A 75 -14.47 7.29 13.79
C ASN A 75 -14.14 8.61 13.05
N ASN A 76 -12.97 9.16 13.25
CA ASN A 76 -12.44 10.36 12.56
C ASN A 76 -11.61 10.03 11.31
N LEU A 77 -11.42 8.76 10.97
CA LEU A 77 -10.75 8.33 9.76
C LEU A 77 -11.77 7.90 8.70
N ASN A 78 -11.50 8.20 7.45
CA ASN A 78 -12.25 7.72 6.29
C ASN A 78 -11.51 6.56 5.64
N ASP A 79 -12.17 5.43 5.48
CA ASP A 79 -11.66 4.34 4.64
C ASP A 79 -11.89 4.69 3.16
N ILE A 80 -10.81 5.07 2.48
CA ILE A 80 -10.82 5.45 1.07
C ILE A 80 -10.38 4.31 0.13
N SER A 81 -10.08 3.13 0.68
CA SER A 81 -9.47 2.00 -0.04
C SER A 81 -10.23 1.57 -1.30
N MET A 82 -11.56 1.74 -1.29
CA MET A 82 -12.42 1.32 -2.38
C MET A 82 -13.17 2.50 -3.04
N TRP A 83 -12.71 3.73 -2.83
CA TRP A 83 -13.34 4.90 -3.45
C TRP A 83 -12.76 5.17 -4.84
N ASN A 84 -13.60 5.23 -5.86
CA ASN A 84 -13.17 5.51 -7.23
C ASN A 84 -12.34 6.78 -7.37
N LYS A 85 -12.54 7.77 -6.49
CA LYS A 85 -11.78 9.03 -6.46
C LYS A 85 -10.30 8.84 -6.13
N TYR A 86 -9.94 7.75 -5.46
CA TYR A 86 -8.60 7.51 -4.91
C TYR A 86 -7.94 6.25 -5.46
N ILE A 87 -8.47 5.70 -6.56
CA ILE A 87 -7.94 4.46 -7.16
C ILE A 87 -6.49 4.58 -7.61
N ASP A 88 -6.06 5.78 -7.98
CA ASP A 88 -4.72 6.06 -8.51
C ASP A 88 -3.73 6.46 -7.41
N ILE A 89 -4.12 6.41 -6.12
CA ILE A 89 -3.24 6.84 -5.02
C ILE A 89 -2.11 5.85 -4.72
N CYS A 90 -2.32 4.57 -5.05
CA CYS A 90 -1.35 3.49 -4.86
C CYS A 90 -1.28 2.66 -6.15
N GLY A 91 -0.14 2.69 -6.80
CA GLY A 91 0.05 2.03 -8.09
C GLY A 91 0.51 3.02 -9.14
N VAL A 92 0.79 2.53 -10.33
CA VAL A 92 1.09 3.35 -11.51
C VAL A 92 0.03 3.06 -12.55
N SER A 93 -0.69 4.07 -12.98
CA SER A 93 -1.64 3.95 -14.07
C SER A 93 -0.91 3.85 -15.43
N GLU A 94 -1.59 3.29 -16.43
CA GLU A 94 -1.04 3.22 -17.79
C GLU A 94 -0.71 4.62 -18.34
N GLN A 95 -1.52 5.63 -18.01
CA GLN A 95 -1.26 7.01 -18.42
C GLN A 95 0.01 7.59 -17.75
N GLU A 96 0.17 7.36 -16.43
CA GLU A 96 1.37 7.80 -15.71
C GLU A 96 2.62 7.09 -16.22
N LEU A 97 2.51 5.82 -16.62
CA LEU A 97 3.61 5.08 -17.23
C LEU A 97 4.09 5.78 -18.51
N TYR A 98 3.19 6.12 -19.41
CA TYR A 98 3.55 6.81 -20.66
C TYR A 98 4.00 8.25 -20.45
N ASP A 99 3.38 8.97 -19.52
CA ASP A 99 3.70 10.39 -19.30
C ASP A 99 5.02 10.59 -18.56
N ASN A 100 5.44 9.64 -17.70
CA ASN A 100 6.56 9.84 -16.79
C ASN A 100 7.73 8.87 -17.00
N LEU A 101 7.52 7.74 -17.68
CA LEU A 101 8.50 6.66 -17.82
C LEU A 101 8.72 6.26 -19.30
N ASP A 102 8.44 7.19 -20.22
CA ASP A 102 8.58 6.95 -21.66
C ASP A 102 10.04 6.67 -22.07
N ALA A 103 10.99 7.36 -21.47
CA ALA A 103 12.42 7.14 -21.73
C ALA A 103 12.87 5.75 -21.29
N GLU A 104 12.41 5.28 -20.13
CA GLU A 104 12.67 3.95 -19.59
C GLU A 104 12.03 2.87 -20.46
N LEU A 105 10.84 3.12 -21.00
CA LEU A 105 10.18 2.22 -21.94
C LEU A 105 11.02 2.04 -23.22
N HIS A 106 11.52 3.11 -23.79
CA HIS A 106 12.38 3.08 -24.98
C HIS A 106 13.71 2.37 -24.70
N GLU A 107 14.34 2.64 -23.56
CA GLU A 107 15.57 1.97 -23.15
C GLU A 107 15.35 0.47 -22.98
N PHE A 108 14.29 0.09 -22.28
CA PHE A 108 13.97 -1.31 -22.02
C PHE A 108 13.65 -2.07 -23.32
N ALA A 109 12.88 -1.46 -24.23
CA ALA A 109 12.60 -2.04 -25.54
C ALA A 109 13.90 -2.28 -26.32
N ASN A 110 14.81 -1.31 -26.33
CA ASN A 110 16.10 -1.40 -27.01
C ASN A 110 16.98 -2.53 -26.42
N VAL A 111 17.08 -2.62 -25.10
CA VAL A 111 17.87 -3.66 -24.42
C VAL A 111 17.29 -5.06 -24.70
N GLN A 112 15.96 -5.19 -24.73
CA GLN A 112 15.28 -6.45 -25.02
C GLN A 112 15.26 -6.80 -26.51
N GLY A 113 15.64 -5.88 -27.39
CA GLY A 113 15.62 -6.08 -28.85
C GLY A 113 14.21 -6.21 -29.43
N VAL A 114 13.24 -5.52 -28.85
CA VAL A 114 11.82 -5.54 -29.25
C VAL A 114 11.32 -4.12 -29.56
N THR A 115 10.13 -4.01 -30.14
CA THR A 115 9.51 -2.70 -30.37
C THR A 115 8.97 -2.08 -29.08
N TYR A 116 8.70 -0.77 -29.12
CA TYR A 116 8.08 -0.05 -28.02
C TYR A 116 6.69 -0.63 -27.69
N GLU A 117 5.91 -0.95 -28.69
CA GLU A 117 4.59 -1.56 -28.53
C GLU A 117 4.67 -2.93 -27.84
N GLU A 118 5.65 -3.76 -28.26
CA GLU A 118 5.85 -5.08 -27.66
C GLU A 118 6.27 -4.99 -26.20
N ILE A 119 7.13 -4.03 -25.82
CA ILE A 119 7.52 -3.85 -24.41
C ILE A 119 6.32 -3.42 -23.55
N CYS A 120 5.49 -2.50 -24.05
CA CYS A 120 4.29 -2.05 -23.38
C CYS A 120 3.30 -3.22 -23.14
N VAL A 121 3.08 -4.06 -24.14
CA VAL A 121 2.23 -5.24 -24.01
C VAL A 121 2.77 -6.20 -22.97
N ARG A 122 4.06 -6.54 -23.00
CA ARG A 122 4.69 -7.45 -22.03
C ARG A 122 4.66 -6.91 -20.62
N LEU A 123 4.89 -5.60 -20.42
CA LEU A 123 4.78 -4.96 -19.11
C LEU A 123 3.36 -5.05 -18.57
N LYS A 124 2.37 -4.84 -19.44
CA LYS A 124 0.96 -4.94 -19.07
C LYS A 124 0.59 -6.37 -18.66
N GLU A 125 0.97 -7.36 -19.43
CA GLU A 125 0.70 -8.77 -19.13
C GLU A 125 1.36 -9.22 -17.81
N MET A 126 2.52 -8.70 -17.49
CA MET A 126 3.29 -9.17 -16.35
C MET A 126 3.07 -8.39 -15.06
N TYR A 127 2.82 -7.09 -15.14
CA TYR A 127 2.79 -6.19 -13.98
C TYR A 127 1.50 -5.40 -13.79
N ASP A 128 0.61 -5.36 -14.78
CA ASP A 128 -0.73 -4.83 -14.65
C ASP A 128 -1.68 -5.92 -14.10
N GLY A 129 -2.75 -5.53 -13.46
CA GLY A 129 -3.78 -6.47 -12.97
C GLY A 129 -4.31 -6.15 -11.58
N TYR A 130 -3.76 -5.13 -10.91
CA TYR A 130 -4.34 -4.64 -9.68
C TYR A 130 -5.58 -3.80 -9.97
N HIS A 131 -6.72 -4.21 -9.41
CA HIS A 131 -7.98 -3.49 -9.48
C HIS A 131 -8.43 -3.12 -8.07
N PHE A 132 -8.43 -1.83 -7.74
CA PHE A 132 -8.87 -1.36 -6.42
C PHE A 132 -10.38 -1.33 -6.27
N THR A 133 -11.11 -1.18 -7.38
CA THR A 133 -12.58 -1.26 -7.43
C THR A 133 -13.03 -2.12 -8.59
N HIS A 134 -14.29 -2.58 -8.55
CA HIS A 134 -14.83 -3.51 -9.54
C HIS A 134 -14.78 -3.00 -10.99
N ASN A 135 -14.78 -1.68 -11.17
CA ASN A 135 -14.79 -1.01 -12.47
C ASN A 135 -13.52 -0.16 -12.70
N SER A 136 -12.47 -0.29 -11.86
CA SER A 136 -11.24 0.44 -12.08
C SER A 136 -10.46 -0.16 -13.24
N LYS A 137 -9.67 0.70 -13.92
CA LYS A 137 -8.63 0.23 -14.82
C LYS A 137 -7.58 -0.55 -14.02
N GLY A 138 -6.83 -1.41 -14.69
CA GLY A 138 -5.67 -2.07 -14.09
C GLY A 138 -4.62 -1.05 -13.69
N MET A 139 -3.87 -1.40 -12.65
CA MET A 139 -2.77 -0.59 -12.13
C MET A 139 -1.52 -1.47 -12.09
N TYR A 140 -0.41 -0.92 -12.54
CA TYR A 140 0.89 -1.57 -12.43
C TYR A 140 1.36 -1.59 -10.97
N ASN A 141 1.95 -2.70 -10.56
CA ASN A 141 2.66 -2.78 -9.30
C ASN A 141 3.94 -1.93 -9.35
N PRO A 142 4.07 -0.84 -8.57
CA PRO A 142 5.20 0.09 -8.71
C PRO A 142 6.54 -0.57 -8.42
N PHE A 143 6.61 -1.45 -7.42
CA PHE A 143 7.84 -2.14 -7.04
C PHE A 143 8.36 -3.03 -8.18
N SER A 144 7.48 -3.85 -8.74
CA SER A 144 7.85 -4.74 -9.84
C SER A 144 8.20 -3.97 -11.11
N LEU A 145 7.43 -2.92 -11.42
CA LEU A 145 7.65 -2.08 -12.59
C LEU A 145 9.00 -1.35 -12.53
N LEU A 146 9.29 -0.69 -11.41
CA LEU A 146 10.54 0.05 -11.25
C LEU A 146 11.76 -0.87 -11.25
N LEU A 147 11.67 -2.07 -10.67
CA LEU A 147 12.76 -3.04 -10.75
C LEU A 147 12.94 -3.62 -12.16
N ALA A 148 11.87 -3.77 -12.93
CA ALA A 148 11.97 -4.20 -14.33
C ALA A 148 12.75 -3.16 -15.16
N PHE A 149 12.49 -1.88 -14.95
CA PHE A 149 13.24 -0.80 -15.60
C PHE A 149 14.70 -0.73 -15.13
N ASP A 150 14.93 -0.75 -13.80
CA ASP A 150 16.29 -0.69 -13.24
C ASP A 150 17.20 -1.81 -13.74
N ARG A 151 16.65 -2.99 -13.96
CA ARG A 151 17.41 -4.18 -14.37
C ARG A 151 17.27 -4.51 -15.85
N ASN A 152 16.38 -3.85 -16.57
CA ASN A 152 16.00 -4.15 -17.94
C ASN A 152 15.66 -5.65 -18.12
N GLU A 153 14.96 -6.24 -17.15
CA GLU A 153 14.66 -7.66 -17.08
C GLU A 153 13.24 -7.91 -16.56
N PHE A 154 12.55 -8.90 -17.17
CA PHE A 154 11.24 -9.35 -16.70
C PHE A 154 11.39 -10.46 -15.65
N LYS A 155 10.90 -10.23 -14.42
CA LYS A 155 10.85 -11.20 -13.32
C LYS A 155 9.63 -10.97 -12.42
N SER A 156 9.25 -12.00 -11.68
CA SER A 156 8.19 -11.92 -10.67
C SER A 156 8.72 -11.32 -9.36
N TYR A 157 9.22 -10.09 -9.41
CA TYR A 157 9.91 -9.41 -8.31
C TYR A 157 9.12 -9.36 -7.01
N TRP A 158 7.81 -9.22 -7.08
CA TRP A 158 6.96 -9.15 -5.90
C TRP A 158 6.96 -10.46 -5.11
N PHE A 159 6.99 -11.60 -5.81
CA PHE A 159 7.04 -12.93 -5.18
C PHE A 159 8.40 -13.23 -4.53
N GLU A 160 9.47 -12.65 -5.01
CA GLU A 160 10.80 -12.84 -4.43
C GLU A 160 10.95 -12.15 -3.06
N THR A 161 10.23 -11.06 -2.82
CA THR A 161 10.36 -10.24 -1.62
C THR A 161 9.15 -10.28 -0.69
N GLY A 162 7.96 -10.56 -1.23
CA GLY A 162 6.70 -10.61 -0.51
C GLY A 162 6.29 -12.05 -0.24
N THR A 163 6.68 -12.64 0.90
CA THR A 163 6.04 -13.89 1.33
C THR A 163 4.61 -13.55 1.73
N PRO A 164 3.58 -14.02 1.02
CA PRO A 164 2.18 -13.75 1.35
C PRO A 164 1.74 -14.57 2.58
N THR A 165 2.47 -14.42 3.69
CA THR A 165 2.27 -15.18 4.93
C THR A 165 0.81 -15.14 5.38
N TYR A 166 0.19 -13.97 5.26
CA TYR A 166 -1.22 -13.79 5.60
C TYR A 166 -2.15 -14.65 4.74
N LEU A 167 -1.95 -14.67 3.41
CA LEU A 167 -2.75 -15.49 2.50
C LEU A 167 -2.51 -16.97 2.72
N VAL A 168 -1.26 -17.38 2.94
CA VAL A 168 -0.90 -18.77 3.25
C VAL A 168 -1.56 -19.23 4.56
N GLU A 169 -1.55 -18.40 5.61
CA GLU A 169 -2.21 -18.73 6.88
C GLU A 169 -3.75 -18.75 6.77
N LEU A 170 -4.33 -17.91 5.92
CA LEU A 170 -5.76 -17.98 5.61
C LEU A 170 -6.13 -19.28 4.88
N LEU A 171 -5.34 -19.68 3.87
CA LEU A 171 -5.58 -20.91 3.11
C LEU A 171 -5.40 -22.18 3.95
N LYS A 172 -4.51 -22.18 4.93
CA LYS A 172 -4.34 -23.30 5.86
C LYS A 172 -5.52 -23.49 6.82
N LYS A 173 -6.36 -22.48 7.01
CA LYS A 173 -7.51 -22.51 7.93
C LYS A 173 -8.82 -22.92 7.24
N HIS A 174 -8.80 -23.08 5.93
CA HIS A 174 -9.91 -23.55 5.10
C HIS A 174 -9.53 -24.84 4.37
#